data_0ec8387035a99a67c8b9ff8576a269e0
#
_entry.id   0ec8387035a99a67c8b9ff8576a269e0
#
_cell.length_a   1.000
_cell.length_b   1.000
_cell.length_c   1.000
_cell.angle_alpha   90.00
_cell.angle_beta   90.00
_cell.angle_gamma   90.00
#
_symmetry.space_group_name_H-M   'P 1'
#
loop_
_entity.id
_entity.type
_entity.pdbx_description
1 polymer ?
#
loop_
_entity_poly.entity_id
_entity_poly.type
_entity_poly.pdbx_seq_one_letter_code
_entity_poly.pdbx_strand_id
1 'polypeptide(L)'
;MSDADADWADRLRSNRAEKDEFFADHPQSPVPPEKRDDFDGLDYFDPDPDYRVEATVTVHEEPDPVEMETSDGRTVRYERCVTFEFELDGEAYELHGYKRGPDDEAIFVPFRDRTTGQQTYDGGRYMELQPDRDLSDGDGVTVDFNLAYSPFCAFSETFACPYPPEENWLETTVPAGERHE
;
A
#
# COMPACT_ATOMS: atom_id res chain seq x y z
N MET A 1 -4.74 18.73 -16.23
CA MET A 1 -5.43 17.50 -15.78
C MET A 1 -6.57 17.19 -16.74
N SER A 2 -6.68 15.96 -17.18
CA SER A 2 -7.76 15.52 -18.07
C SER A 2 -9.07 15.34 -17.29
N ASP A 3 -10.20 15.26 -18.00
CA ASP A 3 -11.50 14.97 -17.35
C ASP A 3 -11.48 13.62 -16.64
N ALA A 4 -10.79 12.61 -17.22
CA ALA A 4 -10.64 11.31 -16.61
C ALA A 4 -9.84 11.38 -15.31
N ASP A 5 -8.79 12.20 -15.28
CA ASP A 5 -7.99 12.41 -14.07
C ASP A 5 -8.79 13.14 -12.99
N ALA A 6 -9.63 14.11 -13.39
CA ALA A 6 -10.50 14.82 -12.44
C ALA A 6 -11.54 13.89 -11.82
N ASP A 7 -12.16 13.01 -12.63
CA ASP A 7 -13.12 12.02 -12.14
C ASP A 7 -12.46 11.02 -11.19
N TRP A 8 -11.27 10.56 -11.54
CA TRP A 8 -10.48 9.67 -10.68
C TRP A 8 -10.17 10.32 -9.33
N ALA A 9 -9.71 11.58 -9.36
CA ALA A 9 -9.38 12.31 -8.14
C ALA A 9 -10.61 12.51 -7.24
N ASP A 10 -11.77 12.76 -7.83
CA ASP A 10 -13.03 12.91 -7.08
C ASP A 10 -13.44 11.58 -6.43
N ARG A 11 -13.30 10.46 -7.15
CA ARG A 11 -13.57 9.14 -6.58
C ARG A 11 -12.60 8.82 -5.43
N LEU A 12 -11.35 9.18 -5.59
CA LEU A 12 -10.34 8.98 -4.54
C LEU A 12 -10.68 9.78 -3.29
N ARG A 13 -11.10 11.04 -3.46
CA ARG A 13 -11.51 11.88 -2.33
C ARG A 13 -12.73 11.31 -1.62
N SER A 14 -13.70 10.79 -2.37
CA SER A 14 -14.89 10.15 -1.80
C SER A 14 -14.51 8.90 -1.00
N ASN A 15 -13.62 8.07 -1.53
CA ASN A 15 -13.13 6.87 -0.83
C ASN A 15 -12.40 7.24 0.46
N ARG A 16 -11.61 8.31 0.43
CA ARG A 16 -10.90 8.80 1.61
C ARG A 16 -11.86 9.30 2.68
N ALA A 17 -12.93 9.98 2.28
CA ALA A 17 -13.97 10.45 3.21
C ALA A 17 -14.68 9.27 3.88
N GLU A 18 -15.01 8.22 3.13
CA GLU A 18 -15.61 7.00 3.67
C GLU A 18 -14.68 6.30 4.66
N LYS A 19 -13.39 6.25 4.36
CA LYS A 19 -12.40 5.66 5.25
C LYS A 19 -12.26 6.46 6.55
N ASP A 20 -12.28 7.79 6.46
CA ASP A 20 -12.24 8.66 7.64
C ASP A 20 -13.45 8.40 8.55
N GLU A 21 -14.64 8.25 7.97
CA GLU A 21 -15.86 7.91 8.74
C GLU A 21 -15.73 6.55 9.41
N PHE A 22 -15.20 5.56 8.69
CA PHE A 22 -14.97 4.23 9.25
C PHE A 22 -14.02 4.29 10.45
N PHE A 23 -12.93 5.03 10.32
CA PHE A 23 -11.94 5.14 11.41
C PHE A 23 -12.51 5.89 12.62
N ALA A 24 -13.38 6.87 12.38
CA ALA A 24 -13.96 7.65 13.47
C ALA A 24 -15.03 6.89 14.26
N ASP A 25 -15.87 6.12 13.59
CA ASP A 25 -17.12 5.62 14.18
C ASP A 25 -17.30 4.10 14.18
N HIS A 26 -16.61 3.37 13.31
CA HIS A 26 -16.87 1.94 13.15
C HIS A 26 -16.33 1.12 14.33
N PRO A 27 -17.09 0.11 14.82
CA PRO A 27 -16.61 -0.75 15.92
C PRO A 27 -15.29 -1.46 15.65
N GLN A 28 -14.98 -1.72 14.39
CA GLN A 28 -13.73 -2.39 13.97
C GLN A 28 -12.63 -1.42 13.57
N SER A 29 -12.81 -0.12 13.85
CA SER A 29 -11.77 0.87 13.57
C SER A 29 -10.48 0.54 14.34
N PRO A 30 -9.29 0.72 13.70
CA PRO A 30 -8.03 0.54 14.40
C PRO A 30 -7.76 1.65 15.43
N VAL A 31 -8.48 2.76 15.35
CA VAL A 31 -8.35 3.85 16.33
C VAL A 31 -8.98 3.39 17.65
N PRO A 32 -8.22 3.38 18.76
CA PRO A 32 -8.79 2.98 20.05
C PRO A 32 -10.02 3.82 20.42
N PRO A 33 -11.05 3.21 21.03
CA PRO A 33 -12.29 3.94 21.38
C PRO A 33 -12.06 5.23 22.16
N GLU A 34 -11.07 5.25 23.05
CA GLU A 34 -10.76 6.42 23.87
C GLU A 34 -10.12 7.56 23.08
N LYS A 35 -9.64 7.30 21.84
CA LYS A 35 -9.03 8.29 20.97
C LYS A 35 -9.93 8.73 19.80
N ARG A 36 -11.10 8.11 19.66
CA ARG A 36 -12.00 8.39 18.53
C ARG A 36 -12.60 9.79 18.57
N ASP A 37 -12.85 10.31 19.77
CA ASP A 37 -13.39 11.67 19.91
C ASP A 37 -12.40 12.74 19.41
N ASP A 38 -11.11 12.47 19.49
CA ASP A 38 -10.04 13.36 19.03
C ASP A 38 -9.62 13.09 17.60
N PHE A 39 -10.23 12.10 16.93
CA PHE A 39 -9.87 11.73 15.57
C PHE A 39 -10.51 12.68 14.56
N ASP A 40 -9.69 13.45 13.84
CA ASP A 40 -10.11 14.47 12.89
C ASP A 40 -10.01 14.03 11.43
N GLY A 41 -9.70 12.76 11.18
CA GLY A 41 -9.49 12.24 9.84
C GLY A 41 -8.04 11.81 9.62
N LEU A 42 -7.82 11.06 8.56
CA LEU A 42 -6.49 10.64 8.15
C LEU A 42 -5.82 11.74 7.33
N ASP A 43 -4.50 11.77 7.36
CA ASP A 43 -3.72 12.69 6.54
C ASP A 43 -3.35 12.02 5.23
N TYR A 44 -3.43 12.78 4.13
CA TYR A 44 -3.13 12.30 2.80
C TYR A 44 -2.33 13.33 2.02
N PHE A 45 -1.51 12.84 1.09
CA PHE A 45 -1.01 13.70 0.02
C PHE A 45 -2.15 13.98 -0.96
N ASP A 46 -2.11 15.13 -1.63
CA ASP A 46 -3.10 15.44 -2.67
C ASP A 46 -3.08 14.37 -3.76
N PRO A 47 -4.24 14.04 -4.35
CA PRO A 47 -4.26 13.12 -5.49
C PRO A 47 -3.32 13.58 -6.60
N ASP A 48 -2.44 12.70 -7.03
CA ASP A 48 -1.44 13.00 -8.05
C ASP A 48 -1.43 11.91 -9.13
N PRO A 49 -1.90 12.20 -10.34
CA PRO A 49 -1.94 11.20 -11.41
C PRO A 49 -0.56 10.71 -11.85
N ASP A 50 0.52 11.46 -11.57
CA ASP A 50 1.88 11.03 -11.89
C ASP A 50 2.31 9.81 -11.07
N TYR A 51 1.64 9.53 -9.96
CA TYR A 51 1.90 8.35 -9.13
C TYR A 51 0.94 7.19 -9.41
N ARG A 52 0.20 7.26 -10.51
CA ARG A 52 -0.52 6.13 -11.10
C ARG A 52 0.34 5.61 -12.24
N VAL A 53 1.17 4.63 -11.96
CA VAL A 53 2.18 4.19 -12.93
C VAL A 53 1.78 2.86 -13.57
N GLU A 54 2.09 2.72 -14.85
CA GLU A 54 1.91 1.45 -15.54
C GLU A 54 3.11 0.56 -15.25
N ALA A 55 2.83 -0.63 -14.77
CA ALA A 55 3.86 -1.61 -14.46
C ALA A 55 3.73 -2.83 -15.36
N THR A 56 4.85 -3.44 -15.66
CA THR A 56 4.91 -4.72 -16.37
C THR A 56 5.05 -5.83 -15.32
N VAL A 57 4.23 -6.86 -15.46
CA VAL A 57 4.17 -7.96 -14.50
C VAL A 57 5.07 -9.10 -14.93
N THR A 58 5.87 -9.61 -13.98
CA THR A 58 6.54 -10.90 -14.09
C THR A 58 5.89 -11.83 -13.07
N VAL A 59 5.33 -12.93 -13.54
CA VAL A 59 4.71 -13.93 -12.66
C VAL A 59 5.74 -14.99 -12.30
N HIS A 60 5.88 -15.27 -11.01
CA HIS A 60 6.81 -16.30 -10.53
C HIS A 60 6.10 -17.66 -10.57
N GLU A 61 6.57 -18.55 -11.44
CA GLU A 61 6.01 -19.89 -11.58
C GLU A 61 6.18 -20.73 -10.31
N GLU A 62 7.30 -20.51 -9.63
CA GLU A 62 7.59 -21.14 -8.34
C GLU A 62 7.74 -20.04 -7.29
N PRO A 63 6.64 -19.69 -6.59
CA PRO A 63 6.71 -18.65 -5.59
C PRO A 63 7.75 -18.95 -4.50
N ASP A 64 8.56 -17.95 -4.17
CA ASP A 64 9.59 -18.08 -3.14
C ASP A 64 9.01 -17.67 -1.77
N PRO A 65 9.31 -18.44 -0.72
CA PRO A 65 8.88 -18.04 0.62
C PRO A 65 9.69 -16.84 1.11
N VAL A 66 9.00 -15.88 1.70
CA VAL A 66 9.60 -14.69 2.29
C VAL A 66 9.05 -14.51 3.70
N GLU A 67 9.93 -14.42 4.67
CA GLU A 67 9.56 -14.17 6.05
C GLU A 67 9.62 -12.67 6.32
N MET A 68 8.55 -12.12 6.87
CA MET A 68 8.46 -10.71 7.24
C MET A 68 8.34 -10.59 8.75
N GLU A 69 9.18 -9.73 9.32
CA GLU A 69 9.06 -9.41 10.75
C GLU A 69 7.84 -8.54 10.97
N THR A 70 7.14 -8.76 12.08
CA THR A 70 5.98 -7.98 12.45
C THR A 70 6.30 -6.99 13.56
N SER A 71 5.40 -6.02 13.76
CA SER A 71 5.56 -4.98 14.78
C SER A 71 5.58 -5.52 16.22
N ASP A 72 5.11 -6.76 16.45
CA ASP A 72 5.15 -7.40 17.78
C ASP A 72 6.32 -8.37 17.94
N GLY A 73 7.28 -8.38 17.02
CA GLY A 73 8.47 -9.20 17.09
C GLY A 73 8.31 -10.63 16.57
N ARG A 74 7.14 -10.97 16.02
CA ARG A 74 6.91 -12.27 15.39
C ARG A 74 7.28 -12.22 13.91
N THR A 75 7.19 -13.37 13.25
CA THR A 75 7.46 -13.51 11.82
C THR A 75 6.26 -14.10 11.12
N VAL A 76 5.90 -13.56 9.96
CA VAL A 76 4.82 -14.06 9.10
C VAL A 76 5.43 -14.51 7.77
N ARG A 77 4.99 -15.67 7.29
CA ARG A 77 5.46 -16.20 6.01
C ARG A 77 4.49 -15.80 4.89
N TYR A 78 5.06 -15.22 3.84
CA TYR A 78 4.38 -14.93 2.58
C TYR A 78 5.09 -15.65 1.45
N GLU A 79 4.45 -15.72 0.30
CA GLU A 79 5.06 -16.21 -0.93
C GLU A 79 5.14 -15.06 -1.93
N ARG A 80 6.35 -14.81 -2.45
CA ARG A 80 6.56 -13.82 -3.51
C ARG A 80 6.06 -14.40 -4.81
N CYS A 81 4.96 -13.86 -5.32
CA CYS A 81 4.28 -14.45 -6.48
C CYS A 81 4.42 -13.62 -7.76
N VAL A 82 4.67 -12.33 -7.65
CA VAL A 82 4.80 -11.43 -8.81
C VAL A 82 5.84 -10.35 -8.55
N THR A 83 6.36 -9.79 -9.64
CA THR A 83 7.21 -8.60 -9.61
C THR A 83 6.61 -7.57 -10.56
N PHE A 84 6.52 -6.33 -10.10
CA PHE A 84 6.04 -5.19 -10.89
C PHE A 84 7.23 -4.32 -11.25
N GLU A 85 7.47 -4.10 -12.55
CA GLU A 85 8.51 -3.21 -13.04
C GLU A 85 7.88 -1.94 -13.59
N PHE A 86 8.35 -0.79 -13.14
CA PHE A 86 7.77 0.50 -13.51
C PHE A 86 8.83 1.61 -13.48
N GLU A 87 8.47 2.77 -14.00
CA GLU A 87 9.33 3.94 -13.96
C GLU A 87 8.69 5.04 -13.12
N LEU A 88 9.52 5.73 -12.33
CA LEU A 88 9.17 6.96 -11.63
C LEU A 88 10.24 8.00 -11.93
N ASP A 89 9.83 9.18 -12.38
CA ASP A 89 10.74 10.28 -12.71
C ASP A 89 11.85 9.86 -13.69
N GLY A 90 11.54 8.95 -14.62
CA GLY A 90 12.49 8.47 -15.62
C GLY A 90 13.45 7.39 -15.16
N GLU A 91 13.34 6.93 -13.92
CA GLU A 91 14.15 5.85 -13.38
C GLU A 91 13.33 4.58 -13.19
N ALA A 92 13.95 3.43 -13.47
CA ALA A 92 13.29 2.14 -13.34
C ALA A 92 13.35 1.62 -11.89
N TYR A 93 12.23 1.11 -11.42
CA TYR A 93 12.10 0.50 -10.10
C TYR A 93 11.31 -0.79 -10.21
N GLU A 94 11.38 -1.61 -9.16
CA GLU A 94 10.53 -2.79 -9.06
C GLU A 94 9.99 -2.95 -7.65
N LEU A 95 8.80 -3.54 -7.55
CA LEU A 95 8.18 -3.94 -6.30
C LEU A 95 7.69 -5.37 -6.46
N HIS A 96 7.77 -6.14 -5.39
CA HIS A 96 7.29 -7.51 -5.37
C HIS A 96 5.94 -7.59 -4.70
N GLY A 97 5.10 -8.47 -5.21
CA GLY A 97 3.78 -8.75 -4.64
C GLY A 97 3.77 -10.11 -3.97
N TYR A 98 3.02 -10.23 -2.89
CA TYR A 98 3.02 -11.39 -2.01
C TYR A 98 1.60 -11.89 -1.77
N LYS A 99 1.50 -13.20 -1.52
CA LYS A 99 0.28 -13.86 -1.07
C LYS A 99 0.61 -14.80 0.07
N ARG A 100 -0.34 -15.04 0.96
CA ARG A 100 -0.18 -16.05 2.02
C ARG A 100 -0.35 -17.46 1.48
N GLY A 101 -1.12 -17.61 0.40
CA GLY A 101 -1.36 -18.88 -0.22
C GLY A 101 -2.09 -18.71 -1.54
N PRO A 102 -2.33 -19.80 -2.28
CA PRO A 102 -2.94 -19.73 -3.62
C PRO A 102 -4.39 -19.26 -3.62
N ASP A 103 -5.07 -19.29 -2.46
CA ASP A 103 -6.45 -18.87 -2.32
C ASP A 103 -6.61 -17.37 -2.13
N ASP A 104 -5.52 -16.62 -1.90
CA ASP A 104 -5.58 -15.17 -1.75
C ASP A 104 -5.92 -14.53 -3.09
N GLU A 105 -6.97 -13.71 -3.10
CA GLU A 105 -7.38 -12.97 -4.29
C GLU A 105 -6.59 -11.67 -4.46
N ALA A 106 -6.22 -11.04 -3.36
CA ALA A 106 -5.47 -9.80 -3.37
C ALA A 106 -3.97 -10.05 -3.31
N ILE A 107 -3.22 -9.22 -4.03
CA ILE A 107 -1.77 -9.23 -3.99
C ILE A 107 -1.33 -8.15 -3.02
N PHE A 108 -0.60 -8.55 -1.98
CA PHE A 108 -0.10 -7.63 -0.95
C PHE A 108 1.23 -7.05 -1.38
N VAL A 109 1.34 -5.71 -1.37
CA VAL A 109 2.55 -4.99 -1.77
C VAL A 109 2.95 -4.02 -0.65
N PRO A 110 3.65 -4.51 0.37
CA PRO A 110 4.21 -3.62 1.39
C PRO A 110 5.48 -2.97 0.85
N PHE A 111 5.70 -1.69 1.15
CA PHE A 111 6.89 -1.00 0.64
C PHE A 111 7.35 0.11 1.59
N ARG A 112 8.60 0.51 1.42
CA ARG A 112 9.16 1.71 2.04
C ARG A 112 9.72 2.61 0.94
N ASP A 113 9.71 3.91 1.21
CA ASP A 113 10.31 4.90 0.35
C ASP A 113 11.03 5.95 1.22
N ARG A 114 11.54 7.01 0.62
CA ARG A 114 12.27 8.02 1.40
C ARG A 114 11.38 8.91 2.27
N THR A 115 10.05 8.85 2.11
CA THR A 115 9.12 9.52 3.02
C THR A 115 8.88 8.73 4.31
N THR A 116 9.25 7.44 4.33
CA THR A 116 9.04 6.55 5.47
C THR A 116 9.81 7.05 6.69
N GLY A 117 9.08 7.24 7.78
CA GLY A 117 9.65 7.78 9.02
C GLY A 117 9.77 9.29 9.04
N GLN A 118 9.40 9.99 7.98
CA GLN A 118 9.43 11.44 7.89
C GLN A 118 8.02 12.01 7.69
N GLN A 119 7.42 11.76 6.54
CA GLN A 119 6.06 12.20 6.21
C GLN A 119 5.05 11.06 6.26
N THR A 120 5.52 9.84 6.24
CA THR A 120 4.69 8.63 6.30
C THR A 120 5.11 7.75 7.46
N TYR A 121 4.27 6.77 7.78
CA TYR A 121 4.49 5.90 8.93
C TYR A 121 5.85 5.18 8.85
N ASP A 122 6.58 5.13 9.96
CA ASP A 122 7.94 4.60 10.03
C ASP A 122 8.05 3.09 9.77
N GLY A 123 6.96 2.36 9.90
CA GLY A 123 6.87 0.93 9.56
C GLY A 123 6.60 0.66 8.10
N GLY A 124 6.52 1.70 7.25
CA GLY A 124 6.20 1.55 5.84
C GLY A 124 4.71 1.65 5.55
N ARG A 125 4.35 1.47 4.29
CA ARG A 125 2.96 1.54 3.83
C ARG A 125 2.62 0.31 3.01
N TYR A 126 1.33 0.07 2.83
CA TYR A 126 0.81 -1.08 2.10
C TYR A 126 0.01 -0.65 0.89
N MET A 127 0.06 -1.49 -0.15
CA MET A 127 -0.89 -1.46 -1.26
C MET A 127 -1.42 -2.87 -1.45
N GLU A 128 -2.63 -2.98 -1.99
CA GLU A 128 -3.22 -4.26 -2.37
C GLU A 128 -3.73 -4.14 -3.80
N LEU A 129 -3.40 -5.12 -4.62
CA LEU A 129 -3.89 -5.19 -5.98
C LEU A 129 -4.84 -6.38 -6.11
N GLN A 130 -6.03 -6.13 -6.67
CA GLN A 130 -7.02 -7.18 -6.96
C GLN A 130 -7.27 -7.15 -8.46
N PRO A 131 -6.47 -7.89 -9.25
CA PRO A 131 -6.67 -7.92 -10.70
C PRO A 131 -8.00 -8.60 -11.04
N ASP A 132 -8.63 -8.15 -12.13
CA ASP A 132 -9.90 -8.71 -12.60
C ASP A 132 -9.75 -10.14 -13.11
N ARG A 133 -8.53 -10.56 -13.38
CA ARG A 133 -8.18 -11.88 -13.89
C ARG A 133 -6.82 -12.29 -13.37
N ASP A 134 -6.47 -13.56 -13.56
CA ASP A 134 -5.13 -14.02 -13.23
C ASP A 134 -4.09 -13.29 -14.09
N LEU A 135 -3.02 -12.86 -13.44
CA LEU A 135 -1.94 -12.18 -14.14
C LEU A 135 -1.05 -13.17 -14.88
N SER A 136 -0.55 -12.74 -16.04
CA SER A 136 0.41 -13.48 -16.85
C SER A 136 1.66 -12.63 -17.08
N ASP A 137 2.78 -13.29 -17.35
CA ASP A 137 4.03 -12.59 -17.66
C ASP A 137 3.81 -11.59 -18.81
N GLY A 138 4.29 -10.38 -18.60
CA GLY A 138 4.21 -9.33 -19.59
C GLY A 138 2.92 -8.50 -19.52
N ASP A 139 1.98 -8.89 -18.67
CA ASP A 139 0.75 -8.10 -18.50
C ASP A 139 1.07 -6.71 -17.96
N GLY A 140 0.29 -5.72 -18.42
CA GLY A 140 0.34 -4.37 -17.87
C GLY A 140 -0.70 -4.20 -16.78
N VAL A 141 -0.29 -3.60 -15.67
CA VAL A 141 -1.22 -3.24 -14.59
C VAL A 141 -0.90 -1.83 -14.11
N THR A 142 -1.91 -1.14 -13.60
CA THR A 142 -1.69 0.16 -12.98
C THR A 142 -1.36 -0.03 -11.50
N VAL A 143 -0.20 0.48 -11.09
CA VAL A 143 0.16 0.57 -9.67
C VAL A 143 -0.12 2.00 -9.25
N ASP A 144 -1.12 2.18 -8.40
CA ASP A 144 -1.57 3.50 -7.96
C ASP A 144 -1.10 3.78 -6.54
N PHE A 145 -0.01 4.54 -6.42
CA PHE A 145 0.55 4.90 -5.10
C PHE A 145 -0.36 5.84 -4.30
N ASN A 146 -1.34 6.46 -4.95
CA ASN A 146 -2.34 7.26 -4.23
C ASN A 146 -3.22 6.41 -3.31
N LEU A 147 -3.22 5.09 -3.52
CA LEU A 147 -3.94 4.13 -2.68
C LEU A 147 -3.09 3.55 -1.56
N ALA A 148 -1.82 3.94 -1.46
CA ALA A 148 -0.94 3.48 -0.38
C ALA A 148 -1.48 3.93 0.97
N TYR A 149 -1.48 3.02 1.96
CA TYR A 149 -2.06 3.30 3.26
C TYR A 149 -1.16 2.81 4.40
N SER A 150 -1.35 3.42 5.57
CA SER A 150 -0.62 3.03 6.79
C SER A 150 -1.24 1.77 7.38
N PRO A 151 -0.43 0.81 7.88
CA PRO A 151 -0.97 -0.36 8.55
C PRO A 151 -1.68 0.01 9.85
N PHE A 152 -2.56 -0.86 10.33
CA PHE A 152 -3.35 -0.60 11.54
C PHE A 152 -2.48 -0.39 12.79
N CYS A 153 -1.26 -0.94 12.82
CA CYS A 153 -0.34 -0.72 13.93
C CYS A 153 0.13 0.73 14.05
N ALA A 154 -0.06 1.55 13.01
CA ALA A 154 0.18 2.99 13.08
C ALA A 154 -0.82 3.70 14.01
N PHE A 155 -1.99 3.07 14.26
CA PHE A 155 -3.08 3.64 15.05
C PHE A 155 -3.26 2.93 16.39
N SER A 156 -2.81 1.69 16.52
CA SER A 156 -2.98 0.89 17.72
C SER A 156 -1.87 -0.15 17.85
N GLU A 157 -1.31 -0.26 19.04
CA GLU A 157 -0.27 -1.26 19.35
C GLU A 157 -0.82 -2.69 19.45
N THR A 158 -2.13 -2.86 19.41
CA THR A 158 -2.75 -4.18 19.51
C THR A 158 -2.64 -4.99 18.20
N PHE A 159 -2.25 -4.35 17.09
CA PHE A 159 -2.12 -5.02 15.79
C PHE A 159 -0.67 -5.41 15.53
N ALA A 160 -0.50 -6.63 15.01
CA ALA A 160 0.80 -7.11 14.53
C ALA A 160 0.81 -7.00 13.00
N CYS A 161 1.61 -6.08 12.49
CA CYS A 161 1.65 -5.79 11.06
C CYS A 161 3.03 -6.11 10.50
N PRO A 162 3.11 -6.80 9.34
CA PRO A 162 4.40 -7.10 8.74
C PRO A 162 5.10 -5.85 8.23
N TYR A 163 6.41 -5.81 8.41
CA TYR A 163 7.26 -4.76 7.87
C TYR A 163 7.66 -5.11 6.43
N PRO A 164 7.72 -4.13 5.52
CA PRO A 164 8.18 -4.39 4.16
C PRO A 164 9.60 -4.95 4.13
N PRO A 165 9.83 -6.03 3.36
CA PRO A 165 11.19 -6.56 3.21
C PRO A 165 12.08 -5.62 2.41
N GLU A 166 13.39 -5.76 2.56
CA GLU A 166 14.37 -4.87 1.89
C GLU A 166 14.20 -4.84 0.38
N GLU A 167 13.78 -5.94 -0.22
CA GLU A 167 13.55 -6.00 -1.68
C GLU A 167 12.43 -5.05 -2.14
N ASN A 168 11.60 -4.55 -1.22
CA ASN A 168 10.54 -3.58 -1.49
C ASN A 168 10.85 -2.19 -0.91
N TRP A 169 12.10 -1.91 -0.61
CA TRP A 169 12.51 -0.58 -0.20
C TRP A 169 12.90 0.23 -1.45
N LEU A 170 12.09 1.25 -1.76
CA LEU A 170 12.36 2.14 -2.89
C LEU A 170 13.33 3.24 -2.49
N GLU A 171 14.34 3.46 -3.30
CA GLU A 171 15.36 4.52 -3.07
C GLU A 171 14.92 5.86 -3.67
N THR A 172 13.63 6.13 -3.63
CA THR A 172 13.04 7.37 -4.15
C THR A 172 11.94 7.84 -3.22
N THR A 173 11.50 9.07 -3.41
CA THR A 173 10.41 9.67 -2.66
C THR A 173 9.09 9.42 -3.38
N VAL A 174 8.09 8.90 -2.68
CA VAL A 174 6.75 8.69 -3.23
C VAL A 174 5.73 9.48 -2.39
N PRO A 175 5.57 10.79 -2.67
CA PRO A 175 4.66 11.64 -1.90
C PRO A 175 3.22 11.50 -2.40
N ALA A 176 2.67 10.31 -2.28
CA ALA A 176 1.30 9.98 -2.66
C ALA A 176 0.71 9.02 -1.64
N GLY A 177 -0.62 9.02 -1.48
CA GLY A 177 -1.31 8.15 -0.54
C GLY A 177 -1.40 8.74 0.86
N GLU A 178 -1.48 7.87 1.87
CA GLU A 178 -1.58 8.30 3.26
C GLU A 178 -0.28 8.85 3.81
N ARG A 179 -0.42 9.91 4.60
CA ARG A 179 0.67 10.49 5.39
C ARG A 179 0.47 10.10 6.85
N HIS A 180 1.55 10.16 7.61
CA HIS A 180 1.51 9.90 9.05
C HIS A 180 2.67 10.65 9.70
N GLU A 181 2.40 11.84 10.15
CA GLU A 181 3.38 12.72 10.82
C GLU A 181 3.22 12.68 12.33
#